data_e523cb13645601465df5509d172937cc
#
_entry.id   e523cb13645601465df5509d172937cc
#
_cell.length_a   1.000
_cell.length_b   1.000
_cell.length_c   1.000
_cell.angle_alpha   90.00
_cell.angle_beta   90.00
_cell.angle_gamma   90.00
#
_symmetry.space_group_name_H-M   'P 1'
#
loop_
_entity.id
_entity.type
_entity.pdbx_description
1 polymer ?
#
loop_
_entity_poly.entity_id
_entity_poly.type
_entity_poly.pdbx_seq_one_letter_code
_entity_poly.pdbx_strand_id
1 'polypeptide(L)'
;MLNIIVCVKVVTDPEAPATTFKIDPEGKHVVPAPGVPPVLNPYDENSLEAALKIKEAQPARITVISAGRAIPRSVIKKSLAVGADDLIIIEDEAFQETDSYITAFILATAVKKVGTFDLVLTGRMAADTNAGQVGQGIAELLGIPAVTDARKIEVGNGKVRVERVRADGYEIAASSIPCLVTVSHEMGNLRSATVKGLMAVQKQPFTVWNVADLAITLPAGRSQARRLFIPAREVNCEIVPGETPEAAGANLAIKLRETSRF
;
A
#
# COMPACT_ATOMS: atom_id res chain seq x y z
N MET A 1 18.06 -15.43 -11.60
CA MET A 1 16.83 -14.64 -11.85
C MET A 1 16.18 -14.39 -10.50
N LEU A 2 15.90 -13.14 -10.15
CA LEU A 2 15.24 -12.80 -8.88
C LEU A 2 13.75 -13.15 -8.92
N ASN A 3 13.21 -13.63 -7.79
CA ASN A 3 11.80 -13.85 -7.58
C ASN A 3 11.28 -12.76 -6.63
N ILE A 4 10.49 -11.83 -7.17
CA ILE A 4 9.96 -10.69 -6.44
C ILE A 4 8.45 -10.91 -6.23
N ILE A 5 8.01 -10.82 -4.98
CA ILE A 5 6.58 -10.83 -4.65
C ILE A 5 6.17 -9.40 -4.31
N VAL A 6 5.07 -8.93 -4.91
CA VAL A 6 4.50 -7.62 -4.61
C VAL A 6 3.11 -7.81 -4.03
N CYS A 7 2.89 -7.40 -2.80
CA CYS A 7 1.56 -7.41 -2.21
C CYS A 7 0.84 -6.12 -2.56
N VAL A 8 -0.39 -6.25 -3.09
CA VAL A 8 -1.18 -5.12 -3.59
C VAL A 8 -2.59 -5.18 -3.02
N LYS A 9 -3.10 -4.06 -2.55
CA LYS A 9 -4.47 -3.90 -2.09
C LYS A 9 -5.30 -3.08 -3.08
N VAL A 10 -6.56 -3.43 -3.25
CA VAL A 10 -7.56 -2.57 -3.89
C VAL A 10 -8.26 -1.77 -2.81
N VAL A 11 -8.31 -0.47 -2.97
CA VAL A 11 -8.88 0.48 -2.01
C VAL A 11 -9.92 1.38 -2.69
N THR A 12 -10.75 2.03 -1.91
CA THR A 12 -11.55 3.16 -2.40
C THR A 12 -10.59 4.29 -2.80
N ASP A 13 -10.89 4.98 -3.89
CA ASP A 13 -10.02 6.04 -4.42
C ASP A 13 -9.81 7.13 -3.35
N PRO A 14 -8.58 7.31 -2.82
CA PRO A 14 -8.29 8.30 -1.80
C PRO A 14 -8.33 9.75 -2.32
N GLU A 15 -8.29 9.94 -3.64
CA GLU A 15 -8.39 11.26 -4.28
C GLU A 15 -9.85 11.66 -4.53
N ALA A 16 -10.81 10.76 -4.32
CA ALA A 16 -12.21 11.10 -4.43
C ALA A 16 -12.61 12.14 -3.37
N PRO A 17 -13.47 13.11 -3.70
CA PRO A 17 -13.90 14.13 -2.76
C PRO A 17 -14.46 13.53 -1.47
N ALA A 18 -14.04 14.02 -0.31
CA ALA A 18 -14.46 13.51 1.00
C ALA A 18 -15.99 13.48 1.18
N THR A 19 -16.72 14.36 0.48
CA THR A 19 -18.19 14.41 0.47
C THR A 19 -18.84 13.23 -0.22
N THR A 20 -18.10 12.45 -1.00
CA THR A 20 -18.61 11.26 -1.70
C THR A 20 -18.62 10.02 -0.81
N PHE A 21 -17.89 10.03 0.30
CA PHE A 21 -17.84 8.89 1.21
C PHE A 21 -19.00 8.92 2.19
N LYS A 22 -19.58 7.76 2.41
CA LYS A 22 -20.61 7.54 3.44
C LYS A 22 -20.13 6.44 4.37
N ILE A 23 -20.58 6.49 5.60
CA ILE A 23 -20.39 5.42 6.56
C ILE A 23 -21.67 4.59 6.57
N ASP A 24 -21.56 3.28 6.63
CA ASP A 24 -22.70 2.39 6.71
C ASP A 24 -23.52 2.63 8.00
N PRO A 25 -24.79 2.20 8.07
CA PRO A 25 -25.63 2.43 9.25
C PRO A 25 -25.07 1.83 10.54
N GLU A 26 -24.27 0.77 10.44
CA GLU A 26 -23.62 0.14 11.59
C GLU A 26 -22.34 0.90 12.04
N GLY A 27 -21.87 1.84 11.22
CA GLY A 27 -20.68 2.63 11.51
C GLY A 27 -19.38 1.87 11.43
N LYS A 28 -19.34 0.77 10.66
CA LYS A 28 -18.15 -0.11 10.57
C LYS A 28 -17.42 -0.01 9.25
N HIS A 29 -18.10 0.38 8.18
CA HIS A 29 -17.51 0.40 6.84
C HIS A 29 -17.75 1.73 6.14
N VAL A 30 -16.77 2.11 5.33
CA VAL A 30 -16.92 3.19 4.35
C VAL A 30 -17.63 2.63 3.13
N VAL A 31 -18.75 3.23 2.76
CA VAL A 31 -19.52 2.88 1.56
C VAL A 31 -19.08 3.78 0.43
N PRO A 32 -18.51 3.22 -0.66
CA PRO A 32 -18.13 4.01 -1.83
C PRO A 32 -19.36 4.71 -2.43
N ALA A 33 -19.18 5.94 -2.90
CA ALA A 33 -20.23 6.62 -3.64
C ALA A 33 -20.48 5.95 -4.99
N PRO A 34 -21.72 5.95 -5.49
CA PRO A 34 -22.02 5.53 -6.85
C PRO A 34 -21.14 6.31 -7.85
N GLY A 35 -20.47 5.59 -8.76
CA GLY A 35 -19.62 6.20 -9.80
C GLY A 35 -18.16 6.46 -9.39
N VAL A 36 -17.75 6.18 -8.16
CA VAL A 36 -16.34 6.20 -7.75
C VAL A 36 -15.79 4.77 -7.83
N PRO A 37 -15.00 4.42 -8.86
CA PRO A 37 -14.42 3.09 -8.96
C PRO A 37 -13.31 2.90 -7.93
N PRO A 38 -13.11 1.68 -7.42
CA PRO A 38 -11.95 1.37 -6.60
C PRO A 38 -10.66 1.43 -7.45
N VAL A 39 -9.53 1.66 -6.77
CA VAL A 39 -8.20 1.77 -7.39
C VAL A 39 -7.21 0.83 -6.70
N LEU A 40 -6.05 0.60 -7.34
CA LEU A 40 -4.92 0.02 -6.62
C LEU A 40 -4.46 1.02 -5.55
N ASN A 41 -4.09 0.51 -4.40
CA ASN A 41 -3.52 1.37 -3.34
C ASN A 41 -2.29 2.12 -3.89
N PRO A 42 -2.26 3.47 -3.83
CA PRO A 42 -1.17 4.26 -4.41
C PRO A 42 0.22 3.86 -3.90
N TYR A 43 0.34 3.49 -2.63
CA TYR A 43 1.61 3.02 -2.08
C TYR A 43 2.03 1.63 -2.60
N ASP A 44 1.06 0.78 -2.96
CA ASP A 44 1.36 -0.51 -3.59
C ASP A 44 1.69 -0.33 -5.08
N GLU A 45 1.14 0.69 -5.73
CA GLU A 45 1.57 1.10 -7.06
C GLU A 45 3.05 1.52 -7.06
N ASN A 46 3.51 2.26 -6.03
CA ASN A 46 4.93 2.58 -5.87
C ASN A 46 5.80 1.31 -5.70
N SER A 47 5.32 0.31 -4.93
CA SER A 47 6.06 -0.95 -4.77
C SER A 47 6.09 -1.79 -6.05
N LEU A 48 5.04 -1.76 -6.83
CA LEU A 48 5.01 -2.41 -8.14
C LEU A 48 5.99 -1.72 -9.11
N GLU A 49 6.04 -0.39 -9.13
CA GLU A 49 7.02 0.36 -9.92
C GLU A 49 8.46 0.05 -9.48
N ALA A 50 8.71 -0.10 -8.18
CA ALA A 50 10.02 -0.54 -7.68
C ALA A 50 10.42 -1.91 -8.22
N ALA A 51 9.49 -2.88 -8.21
CA ALA A 51 9.72 -4.20 -8.78
C ALA A 51 10.03 -4.15 -10.28
N LEU A 52 9.31 -3.33 -11.03
CA LEU A 52 9.52 -3.14 -12.46
C LEU A 52 10.89 -2.52 -12.76
N LYS A 53 11.32 -1.51 -11.99
CA LYS A 53 12.67 -0.92 -12.09
C LYS A 53 13.78 -1.95 -11.82
N ILE A 54 13.59 -2.83 -10.83
CA ILE A 54 14.54 -3.93 -10.57
C ILE A 54 14.56 -4.90 -11.75
N LYS A 55 13.39 -5.25 -12.30
CA LYS A 55 13.28 -6.16 -13.46
C LYS A 55 13.92 -5.59 -14.74
N GLU A 56 13.92 -4.28 -14.91
CA GLU A 56 14.65 -3.59 -16.00
C GLU A 56 16.15 -3.64 -15.83
N ALA A 57 16.63 -3.58 -14.59
CA ALA A 57 18.06 -3.60 -14.30
C ALA A 57 18.69 -5.00 -14.35
N GLN A 58 17.91 -6.06 -14.07
CA GLN A 58 18.39 -7.44 -14.05
C GLN A 58 17.22 -8.44 -14.20
N PRO A 59 17.51 -9.69 -14.64
CA PRO A 59 16.48 -10.71 -14.81
C PRO A 59 15.70 -10.97 -13.52
N ALA A 60 14.39 -10.67 -13.50
CA ALA A 60 13.52 -10.89 -12.38
C ALA A 60 12.10 -11.36 -12.84
N ARG A 61 11.46 -12.14 -12.00
CA ARG A 61 10.05 -12.53 -12.12
C ARG A 61 9.25 -11.83 -11.02
N ILE A 62 8.14 -11.21 -11.39
CA ILE A 62 7.27 -10.45 -10.48
C ILE A 62 5.95 -11.20 -10.34
N THR A 63 5.65 -11.65 -9.12
CA THR A 63 4.36 -12.24 -8.74
C THR A 63 3.60 -11.24 -7.87
N VAL A 64 2.44 -10.80 -8.33
CA VAL A 64 1.56 -9.93 -7.55
C VAL A 64 0.60 -10.78 -6.73
N ILE A 65 0.46 -10.46 -5.44
CA ILE A 65 -0.49 -11.12 -4.52
C ILE A 65 -1.45 -10.08 -3.97
N SER A 66 -2.74 -10.40 -3.97
CA SER A 66 -3.78 -9.57 -3.34
C SER A 66 -4.72 -10.44 -2.52
N ALA A 67 -5.13 -9.98 -1.36
CA ALA A 67 -6.08 -10.68 -0.49
C ALA A 67 -7.28 -9.78 -0.16
N GLY A 68 -8.49 -10.36 -0.19
CA GLY A 68 -9.72 -9.64 0.13
C GLY A 68 -10.97 -10.48 -0.07
N ARG A 69 -12.11 -9.97 0.36
CA ARG A 69 -13.41 -10.65 0.22
C ARG A 69 -13.89 -10.71 -1.23
N ALA A 70 -13.80 -9.60 -1.95
CA ALA A 70 -14.21 -9.47 -3.35
C ALA A 70 -13.29 -8.47 -4.06
N ILE A 71 -12.35 -8.96 -4.87
CA ILE A 71 -11.34 -8.14 -5.51
C ILE A 71 -11.76 -7.83 -6.95
N PRO A 72 -11.96 -6.55 -7.33
CA PRO A 72 -12.33 -6.15 -8.69
C PRO A 72 -11.25 -6.55 -9.70
N ARG A 73 -11.56 -7.52 -10.55
CA ARG A 73 -10.62 -8.08 -11.55
C ARG A 73 -10.09 -7.04 -12.53
N SER A 74 -10.92 -6.07 -12.90
CA SER A 74 -10.52 -4.98 -13.80
C SER A 74 -9.45 -4.08 -13.23
N VAL A 75 -9.44 -3.90 -11.89
CA VAL A 75 -8.46 -3.08 -11.18
C VAL A 75 -7.16 -3.84 -10.98
N ILE A 76 -7.23 -5.04 -10.39
CA ILE A 76 -6.02 -5.78 -10.04
C ILE A 76 -5.23 -6.27 -11.25
N LYS A 77 -5.88 -6.54 -12.37
CA LYS A 77 -5.21 -6.91 -13.64
C LYS A 77 -4.34 -5.80 -14.23
N LYS A 78 -4.48 -4.55 -13.79
CA LYS A 78 -3.54 -3.48 -14.17
C LYS A 78 -2.10 -3.85 -13.81
N SER A 79 -1.88 -4.59 -12.74
CA SER A 79 -0.54 -5.04 -12.34
C SER A 79 0.14 -5.91 -13.42
N LEU A 80 -0.61 -6.79 -14.06
CA LEU A 80 -0.11 -7.58 -15.18
C LEU A 80 0.10 -6.70 -16.43
N ALA A 81 -0.78 -5.73 -16.66
CA ALA A 81 -0.72 -4.86 -17.84
C ALA A 81 0.51 -3.95 -17.86
N VAL A 82 1.06 -3.62 -16.68
CA VAL A 82 2.29 -2.82 -16.55
C VAL A 82 3.57 -3.66 -16.56
N GLY A 83 3.48 -5.00 -16.47
CA GLY A 83 4.62 -5.89 -16.67
C GLY A 83 4.92 -6.89 -15.54
N ALA A 84 4.00 -7.09 -14.58
CA ALA A 84 4.07 -8.24 -13.68
C ALA A 84 3.85 -9.54 -14.47
N ASP A 85 4.48 -10.62 -14.04
CA ASP A 85 4.43 -11.91 -14.73
C ASP A 85 3.24 -12.76 -14.29
N ASP A 86 2.96 -12.77 -12.98
CA ASP A 86 1.92 -13.59 -12.38
C ASP A 86 1.04 -12.75 -11.45
N LEU A 87 -0.21 -13.19 -11.32
CA LEU A 87 -1.18 -12.64 -10.37
C LEU A 87 -1.82 -13.78 -9.58
N ILE A 88 -1.80 -13.66 -8.27
CA ILE A 88 -2.46 -14.55 -7.34
C ILE A 88 -3.44 -13.72 -6.51
N ILE A 89 -4.69 -14.13 -6.53
CA ILE A 89 -5.75 -13.52 -5.73
C ILE A 89 -6.15 -14.49 -4.64
N ILE A 90 -6.18 -14.03 -3.41
CA ILE A 90 -6.68 -14.80 -2.28
C ILE A 90 -8.04 -14.20 -1.90
N GLU A 91 -9.10 -14.97 -2.10
CA GLU A 91 -10.46 -14.46 -1.98
C GLU A 91 -11.32 -15.41 -1.16
N ASP A 92 -11.91 -14.90 -0.08
CA ASP A 92 -12.77 -15.67 0.79
C ASP A 92 -13.75 -14.75 1.55
N GLU A 93 -14.97 -15.21 1.77
CA GLU A 93 -15.97 -14.51 2.58
C GLU A 93 -15.51 -14.28 4.03
N ALA A 94 -14.64 -15.14 4.53
CA ALA A 94 -14.05 -15.02 5.87
C ALA A 94 -13.16 -13.76 6.03
N PHE A 95 -12.83 -13.06 4.94
CA PHE A 95 -11.99 -11.85 4.96
C PHE A 95 -12.79 -10.56 5.13
N GLN A 96 -14.06 -10.63 5.52
CA GLN A 96 -14.91 -9.46 5.68
C GLN A 96 -14.44 -8.51 6.78
N GLU A 97 -13.93 -9.03 7.89
CA GLU A 97 -13.48 -8.25 9.05
C GLU A 97 -12.04 -8.64 9.43
N THR A 98 -11.10 -8.42 8.51
CA THR A 98 -9.68 -8.69 8.79
C THR A 98 -8.98 -7.44 9.27
N ASP A 99 -8.24 -7.57 10.38
CA ASP A 99 -7.30 -6.56 10.83
C ASP A 99 -5.94 -6.71 10.15
N SER A 100 -5.00 -5.82 10.49
CA SER A 100 -3.64 -5.86 9.92
C SER A 100 -2.90 -7.17 10.23
N TYR A 101 -3.17 -7.79 11.39
CA TYR A 101 -2.53 -9.04 11.78
C TYR A 101 -3.05 -10.23 10.95
N ILE A 102 -4.37 -10.38 10.82
CA ILE A 102 -4.97 -11.42 9.97
C ILE A 102 -4.53 -11.25 8.52
N THR A 103 -4.54 -10.01 8.01
CA THR A 103 -4.09 -9.70 6.65
C THR A 103 -2.64 -10.09 6.43
N ALA A 104 -1.75 -9.75 7.36
CA ALA A 104 -0.34 -10.14 7.29
C ALA A 104 -0.17 -11.67 7.34
N PHE A 105 -0.97 -12.36 8.16
CA PHE A 105 -0.95 -13.82 8.27
C PHE A 105 -1.36 -14.51 6.96
N ILE A 106 -2.43 -14.05 6.32
CA ILE A 106 -2.90 -14.56 5.03
C ILE A 106 -1.83 -14.35 3.96
N LEU A 107 -1.29 -13.14 3.86
CA LEU A 107 -0.28 -12.80 2.86
C LEU A 107 1.04 -13.55 3.09
N ALA A 108 1.52 -13.64 4.33
CA ALA A 108 2.71 -14.44 4.66
C ALA A 108 2.55 -15.91 4.31
N THR A 109 1.36 -16.49 4.57
CA THR A 109 1.06 -17.86 4.18
C THR A 109 1.04 -18.04 2.67
N ALA A 110 0.45 -17.09 1.94
CA ALA A 110 0.45 -17.10 0.48
C ALA A 110 1.88 -17.00 -0.08
N VAL A 111 2.73 -16.13 0.48
CA VAL A 111 4.16 -16.04 0.12
C VAL A 111 4.85 -17.38 0.31
N LYS A 112 4.65 -18.06 1.45
CA LYS A 112 5.20 -19.40 1.68
C LYS A 112 4.69 -20.42 0.67
N LYS A 113 3.42 -20.35 0.27
CA LYS A 113 2.82 -21.25 -0.72
C LYS A 113 3.34 -21.01 -2.14
N VAL A 114 3.67 -19.77 -2.51
CA VAL A 114 4.35 -19.46 -3.77
C VAL A 114 5.71 -20.17 -3.86
N GLY A 115 6.39 -20.31 -2.74
CA GLY A 115 7.66 -21.03 -2.63
C GLY A 115 8.87 -20.10 -2.60
N THR A 116 9.84 -20.31 -3.49
CA THR A 116 11.09 -19.55 -3.46
C THR A 116 10.89 -18.09 -3.85
N PHE A 117 11.33 -17.18 -3.01
CA PHE A 117 11.34 -15.74 -3.25
C PHE A 117 12.63 -15.11 -2.70
N ASP A 118 13.04 -14.01 -3.29
CA ASP A 118 14.20 -13.22 -2.87
C ASP A 118 13.80 -11.91 -2.22
N LEU A 119 12.70 -11.32 -2.69
CA LEU A 119 12.24 -10.02 -2.22
C LEU A 119 10.72 -9.99 -2.12
N VAL A 120 10.21 -9.48 -1.00
CA VAL A 120 8.80 -9.11 -0.85
C VAL A 120 8.70 -7.59 -0.81
N LEU A 121 7.87 -7.01 -1.66
CA LEU A 121 7.62 -5.57 -1.69
C LEU A 121 6.17 -5.28 -1.29
N THR A 122 5.97 -4.27 -0.47
CA THR A 122 4.65 -3.75 -0.10
C THR A 122 4.69 -2.24 -0.11
N GLY A 123 3.56 -1.59 -0.29
CA GLY A 123 3.44 -0.17 0.06
C GLY A 123 3.72 0.05 1.55
N ARG A 124 4.16 1.25 1.91
CA ARG A 124 4.38 1.59 3.32
C ARG A 124 3.10 1.48 4.16
N MET A 125 1.94 1.66 3.54
CA MET A 125 0.62 1.57 4.19
C MET A 125 -0.49 1.45 3.14
N ALA A 126 -1.71 1.13 3.57
CA ALA A 126 -2.90 1.24 2.73
C ALA A 126 -3.57 2.61 2.96
N ALA A 127 -3.95 3.29 1.87
CA ALA A 127 -4.49 4.66 1.90
C ALA A 127 -5.87 4.76 2.57
N ASP A 128 -6.58 3.65 2.73
CA ASP A 128 -7.88 3.58 3.39
C ASP A 128 -7.80 3.51 4.92
N THR A 129 -6.72 2.95 5.47
CA THR A 129 -6.55 2.73 6.92
C THR A 129 -5.36 3.45 7.50
N ASN A 130 -4.34 3.74 6.70
CA ASN A 130 -3.05 4.32 7.10
C ASN A 130 -2.35 3.56 8.25
N ALA A 131 -2.66 2.28 8.44
CA ALA A 131 -2.17 1.49 9.56
C ALA A 131 -0.66 1.20 9.49
N GLY A 132 -0.10 1.00 8.30
CA GLY A 132 1.34 0.80 8.08
C GLY A 132 1.94 -0.44 8.75
N GLN A 133 1.13 -1.47 9.05
CA GLN A 133 1.54 -2.62 9.85
C GLN A 133 1.73 -3.92 9.05
N VAL A 134 1.03 -4.04 7.91
CA VAL A 134 0.94 -5.32 7.19
C VAL A 134 2.30 -5.77 6.66
N GLY A 135 3.09 -4.88 6.06
CA GLY A 135 4.41 -5.23 5.53
C GLY A 135 5.33 -5.80 6.59
N GLN A 136 5.51 -5.10 7.70
CA GLN A 136 6.32 -5.55 8.83
C GLN A 136 5.77 -6.83 9.45
N GLY A 137 4.45 -6.97 9.54
CA GLY A 137 3.79 -8.19 10.00
C GLY A 137 4.09 -9.40 9.10
N ILE A 138 4.11 -9.22 7.78
CA ILE A 138 4.50 -10.27 6.83
C ILE A 138 5.94 -10.70 7.08
N ALA A 139 6.88 -9.73 7.22
CA ALA A 139 8.29 -10.03 7.45
C ALA A 139 8.51 -10.83 8.74
N GLU A 140 7.85 -10.43 9.84
CA GLU A 140 7.90 -11.13 11.12
C GLU A 140 7.38 -12.57 11.01
N LEU A 141 6.23 -12.77 10.36
CA LEU A 141 5.63 -14.10 10.16
C LEU A 141 6.42 -14.99 9.20
N LEU A 142 7.22 -14.41 8.33
CA LEU A 142 8.15 -15.13 7.46
C LEU A 142 9.50 -15.39 8.12
N GLY A 143 9.83 -14.70 9.20
CA GLY A 143 11.15 -14.75 9.86
C GLY A 143 12.26 -14.13 9.03
N ILE A 144 11.96 -13.08 8.26
CA ILE A 144 12.91 -12.37 7.36
C ILE A 144 13.10 -10.91 7.79
N PRO A 145 14.26 -10.31 7.50
CA PRO A 145 14.47 -8.89 7.79
C PRO A 145 13.51 -8.00 7.01
N ALA A 146 13.14 -6.85 7.60
CA ALA A 146 12.36 -5.81 6.96
C ALA A 146 13.13 -4.50 6.89
N VAL A 147 13.08 -3.82 5.72
CA VAL A 147 13.57 -2.46 5.54
C VAL A 147 12.39 -1.60 5.10
N THR A 148 12.13 -0.48 5.81
CA THR A 148 10.91 0.32 5.60
C THR A 148 11.19 1.62 4.85
N ASP A 149 10.14 2.17 4.23
CA ASP A 149 10.09 3.51 3.63
C ASP A 149 11.13 3.75 2.52
N ALA A 150 11.29 2.76 1.64
CA ALA A 150 12.23 2.83 0.52
C ALA A 150 11.81 3.87 -0.53
N ARG A 151 12.75 4.72 -0.92
CA ARG A 151 12.65 5.58 -2.12
C ARG A 151 13.53 5.10 -3.27
N LYS A 152 14.51 4.25 -2.97
CA LYS A 152 15.38 3.61 -3.97
C LYS A 152 15.76 2.23 -3.47
N ILE A 153 15.80 1.26 -4.37
CA ILE A 153 16.14 -0.13 -4.07
C ILE A 153 17.14 -0.61 -5.14
N GLU A 154 18.27 -1.11 -4.68
CA GLU A 154 19.29 -1.75 -5.51
C GLU A 154 19.51 -3.17 -5.01
N VAL A 155 19.51 -4.15 -5.92
CA VAL A 155 19.68 -5.57 -5.56
C VAL A 155 20.91 -6.10 -6.27
N GLY A 156 21.81 -6.73 -5.53
CA GLY A 156 23.03 -7.33 -6.08
C GLY A 156 23.80 -8.11 -5.05
N ASN A 157 24.58 -9.10 -5.48
CA ASN A 157 25.47 -9.89 -4.64
C ASN A 157 24.79 -10.51 -3.39
N GLY A 158 23.53 -10.97 -3.55
CA GLY A 158 22.76 -11.56 -2.44
C GLY A 158 22.30 -10.56 -1.38
N LYS A 159 22.34 -9.27 -1.68
CA LYS A 159 21.95 -8.18 -0.77
C LYS A 159 21.01 -7.18 -1.46
N VAL A 160 20.25 -6.50 -0.63
CA VAL A 160 19.45 -5.33 -1.03
C VAL A 160 20.03 -4.11 -0.33
N ARG A 161 20.28 -3.04 -1.09
CA ARG A 161 20.64 -1.72 -0.59
C ARG A 161 19.46 -0.80 -0.80
N VAL A 162 19.00 -0.18 0.26
CA VAL A 162 17.79 0.64 0.27
C VAL A 162 18.13 2.04 0.75
N GLU A 163 17.72 3.04 0.00
CA GLU A 163 17.69 4.43 0.46
C GLU A 163 16.31 4.68 1.09
N ARG A 164 16.30 4.89 2.40
CA ARG A 164 15.10 5.06 3.23
C ARG A 164 14.80 6.52 3.47
N VAL A 165 13.53 6.87 3.41
CA VAL A 165 13.03 8.20 3.80
C VAL A 165 13.02 8.32 5.33
N ARG A 166 13.55 9.43 5.87
CA ARG A 166 13.53 9.78 7.28
C ARG A 166 13.01 11.20 7.44
N ALA A 167 12.62 11.57 8.64
CA ALA A 167 12.07 12.91 8.90
C ALA A 167 13.08 14.04 8.61
N ASP A 168 14.38 13.75 8.76
CA ASP A 168 15.49 14.68 8.62
C ASP A 168 16.39 14.42 7.40
N GLY A 169 15.94 13.56 6.47
CA GLY A 169 16.70 13.22 5.27
C GLY A 169 16.58 11.77 4.84
N TYR A 170 17.71 11.15 4.49
CA TYR A 170 17.73 9.79 3.96
C TYR A 170 18.79 8.95 4.66
N GLU A 171 18.47 7.67 4.82
CA GLU A 171 19.36 6.67 5.42
C GLU A 171 19.61 5.55 4.41
N ILE A 172 20.86 5.07 4.34
CA ILE A 172 21.18 3.89 3.55
C ILE A 172 21.16 2.67 4.48
N ALA A 173 20.26 1.75 4.19
CA ALA A 173 20.18 0.46 4.86
C ALA A 173 20.55 -0.67 3.89
N ALA A 174 21.15 -1.74 4.40
CA ALA A 174 21.42 -2.95 3.62
C ALA A 174 20.88 -4.18 4.36
N SER A 175 20.36 -5.13 3.60
CA SER A 175 19.87 -6.40 4.12
C SER A 175 20.31 -7.55 3.22
N SER A 176 20.44 -8.75 3.78
CA SER A 176 20.54 -9.98 2.99
C SER A 176 19.18 -10.32 2.39
N ILE A 177 19.15 -11.03 1.27
CA ILE A 177 17.94 -11.70 0.76
C ILE A 177 17.84 -13.11 1.37
N PRO A 178 16.61 -13.65 1.60
CA PRO A 178 15.34 -12.97 1.36
C PRO A 178 15.03 -11.87 2.40
N CYS A 179 14.40 -10.78 1.97
CA CYS A 179 13.96 -9.72 2.85
C CYS A 179 12.64 -9.09 2.35
N LEU A 180 12.01 -8.30 3.21
CA LEU A 180 10.86 -7.48 2.84
C LEU A 180 11.26 -6.01 2.81
N VAL A 181 10.76 -5.27 1.82
CA VAL A 181 10.93 -3.82 1.75
C VAL A 181 9.58 -3.14 1.61
N THR A 182 9.27 -2.19 2.50
CA THR A 182 8.11 -1.32 2.29
C THR A 182 8.51 -0.08 1.52
N VAL A 183 7.68 0.34 0.56
CA VAL A 183 8.02 1.37 -0.42
C VAL A 183 7.27 2.67 -0.13
N SER A 184 7.98 3.77 -0.15
CA SER A 184 7.47 5.13 -0.01
C SER A 184 6.98 5.69 -1.34
N HIS A 185 6.13 6.72 -1.30
CA HIS A 185 5.69 7.46 -2.48
C HIS A 185 6.83 8.14 -3.24
N GLU A 186 7.97 8.40 -2.59
CA GLU A 186 9.16 8.97 -3.25
C GLU A 186 9.85 8.02 -4.26
N MET A 187 9.43 6.75 -4.32
CA MET A 187 9.86 5.83 -5.38
C MET A 187 9.41 6.28 -6.77
N GLY A 188 8.35 7.08 -6.84
CA GLY A 188 7.72 7.56 -8.07
C GLY A 188 6.44 6.80 -8.40
N ASN A 189 5.68 7.38 -9.32
CA ASN A 189 4.39 6.84 -9.73
C ASN A 189 4.54 5.58 -10.59
N LEU A 190 3.54 4.69 -10.52
CA LEU A 190 3.45 3.54 -11.40
C LEU A 190 3.32 4.00 -12.86
N ARG A 191 4.09 3.38 -13.73
CA ARG A 191 3.99 3.59 -15.18
C ARG A 191 2.61 3.26 -15.73
N SER A 192 2.21 3.94 -16.79
CA SER A 192 0.95 3.65 -17.47
C SER A 192 1.04 2.34 -18.25
N ALA A 193 -0.03 1.55 -18.20
CA ALA A 193 -0.16 0.37 -19.03
C ALA A 193 -0.33 0.77 -20.50
N THR A 194 0.36 0.08 -21.39
CA THR A 194 0.15 0.27 -22.83
C THR A 194 -1.18 -0.36 -23.28
N VAL A 195 -1.77 0.15 -24.35
CA VAL A 195 -2.99 -0.43 -24.94
C VAL A 195 -2.79 -1.91 -25.27
N LYS A 196 -1.62 -2.27 -25.83
CA LYS A 196 -1.25 -3.66 -26.10
C LYS A 196 -1.20 -4.49 -24.81
N GLY A 197 -0.63 -3.96 -23.72
CA GLY A 197 -0.59 -4.60 -22.41
C GLY A 197 -1.99 -4.84 -21.86
N LEU A 198 -2.87 -3.82 -21.89
CA LEU A 198 -4.26 -3.95 -21.44
C LEU A 198 -5.05 -5.00 -22.23
N MET A 199 -4.83 -5.10 -23.55
CA MET A 199 -5.47 -6.12 -24.37
C MET A 199 -4.93 -7.54 -24.09
N ALA A 200 -3.63 -7.68 -23.91
CA ALA A 200 -2.99 -8.96 -23.64
C ALA A 200 -3.47 -9.60 -22.33
N VAL A 201 -3.60 -8.81 -21.26
CA VAL A 201 -3.98 -9.33 -19.95
C VAL A 201 -5.45 -9.71 -19.81
N GLN A 202 -6.32 -9.32 -20.74
CA GLN A 202 -7.73 -9.74 -20.68
C GLN A 202 -7.89 -11.26 -20.69
N LYS A 203 -7.07 -11.94 -21.52
CA LYS A 203 -7.06 -13.39 -21.68
C LYS A 203 -5.99 -14.10 -20.83
N GLN A 204 -5.14 -13.34 -20.14
CA GLN A 204 -4.08 -13.91 -19.32
C GLN A 204 -4.68 -14.62 -18.09
N PRO A 205 -4.36 -15.91 -17.87
CA PRO A 205 -4.80 -16.62 -16.69
C PRO A 205 -4.16 -16.05 -15.43
N PHE A 206 -4.83 -16.18 -14.32
CA PHE A 206 -4.32 -15.85 -13.00
C PHE A 206 -4.82 -16.90 -11.99
N THR A 207 -4.15 -17.00 -10.87
CA THR A 207 -4.49 -17.98 -9.83
C THR A 207 -5.43 -17.36 -8.81
N VAL A 208 -6.44 -18.12 -8.39
CA VAL A 208 -7.32 -17.76 -7.27
C VAL A 208 -7.20 -18.83 -6.21
N TRP A 209 -6.93 -18.41 -4.98
CA TRP A 209 -6.92 -19.25 -3.78
C TRP A 209 -7.97 -18.76 -2.79
N ASN A 210 -8.44 -19.65 -1.94
CA ASN A 210 -9.26 -19.35 -0.77
C ASN A 210 -8.54 -19.85 0.51
N VAL A 211 -9.19 -19.73 1.66
CA VAL A 211 -8.66 -20.21 2.96
C VAL A 211 -8.33 -21.70 2.94
N ALA A 212 -9.19 -22.51 2.30
CA ALA A 212 -8.96 -23.96 2.18
C ALA A 212 -7.74 -24.29 1.31
N ASP A 213 -7.55 -23.54 0.20
CA ASP A 213 -6.38 -23.69 -0.65
C ASP A 213 -5.08 -23.35 0.08
N LEU A 214 -5.13 -22.42 1.02
CA LEU A 214 -3.99 -22.07 1.86
C LEU A 214 -3.75 -23.09 2.98
N ALA A 215 -4.69 -24.00 3.21
CA ALA A 215 -4.65 -25.01 4.28
C ALA A 215 -4.42 -24.40 5.68
N ILE A 216 -5.08 -23.27 5.96
CA ILE A 216 -4.97 -22.55 7.24
C ILE A 216 -6.30 -22.46 7.97
N THR A 217 -6.19 -22.25 9.28
CA THR A 217 -7.26 -21.69 10.11
C THR A 217 -6.91 -20.26 10.43
N LEU A 218 -7.82 -19.33 10.18
CA LEU A 218 -7.58 -17.92 10.47
C LEU A 218 -7.42 -17.72 11.99
N PRO A 219 -6.37 -17.00 12.43
CA PRO A 219 -6.22 -16.66 13.84
C PRO A 219 -7.29 -15.65 14.26
N ALA A 220 -7.48 -15.49 15.56
CA ALA A 220 -8.30 -14.42 16.09
C ALA A 220 -7.66 -13.05 15.79
N GLY A 221 -8.48 -12.05 15.42
CA GLY A 221 -8.05 -10.69 15.23
C GLY A 221 -7.49 -10.08 16.51
N ARG A 222 -6.57 -9.14 16.36
CA ARG A 222 -5.92 -8.42 17.47
C ARG A 222 -6.55 -7.05 17.70
N SER A 223 -7.28 -6.54 16.71
CA SER A 223 -7.98 -5.26 16.79
C SER A 223 -9.35 -5.34 16.12
N GLN A 224 -10.27 -4.49 16.55
CA GLN A 224 -11.61 -4.41 16.00
C GLN A 224 -12.02 -2.93 15.89
N ALA A 225 -12.54 -2.54 14.72
CA ALA A 225 -13.16 -1.23 14.57
C ALA A 225 -14.44 -1.17 15.40
N ARG A 226 -14.50 -0.25 16.37
CA ARG A 226 -15.71 -0.04 17.16
C ARG A 226 -16.74 0.81 16.42
N ARG A 227 -16.28 1.93 15.84
CA ARG A 227 -17.11 2.88 15.13
C ARG A 227 -16.27 3.78 14.24
N LEU A 228 -16.73 4.00 13.02
CA LEU A 228 -16.28 5.06 12.14
C LEU A 228 -17.22 6.27 12.29
N PHE A 229 -16.70 7.46 12.21
CA PHE A 229 -17.48 8.69 12.20
C PHE A 229 -16.76 9.77 11.41
N ILE A 230 -17.54 10.69 10.84
CA ILE A 230 -16.99 11.89 10.22
C ILE A 230 -16.83 12.93 11.34
N PRO A 231 -15.58 13.36 11.66
CA PRO A 231 -15.39 14.34 12.71
C PRO A 231 -16.04 15.68 12.31
N ALA A 232 -16.80 16.28 13.20
CA ALA A 232 -17.25 17.66 13.03
C ALA A 232 -16.00 18.57 13.11
N ARG A 233 -15.74 19.29 12.05
CA ARG A 233 -14.69 20.32 12.04
C ARG A 233 -15.35 21.68 12.21
N GLU A 234 -15.19 22.27 13.37
CA GLU A 234 -15.38 23.72 13.55
C GLU A 234 -14.13 24.40 13.02
N VAL A 235 -14.27 25.09 11.89
CA VAL A 235 -13.17 25.90 11.32
C VAL A 235 -13.39 27.33 11.79
N ASN A 236 -12.68 27.74 12.82
CA ASN A 236 -12.56 29.14 13.20
C ASN A 236 -11.43 29.77 12.39
N CYS A 237 -11.80 30.48 11.33
CA CYS A 237 -10.84 31.27 10.55
C CYS A 237 -10.77 32.68 11.15
N GLU A 238 -9.59 33.06 11.63
CA GLU A 238 -9.32 34.41 12.09
C GLU A 238 -8.50 35.16 11.03
N ILE A 239 -9.05 36.26 10.55
CA ILE A 239 -8.35 37.13 9.62
C ILE A 239 -7.50 38.13 10.42
N VAL A 240 -6.19 38.07 10.22
CA VAL A 240 -5.26 39.03 10.84
C VAL A 240 -5.17 40.29 9.99
N PRO A 241 -5.64 41.46 10.49
CA PRO A 241 -5.65 42.69 9.70
C PRO A 241 -4.26 43.31 9.57
N GLY A 242 -4.07 44.13 8.52
CA GLY A 242 -2.92 44.98 8.30
C GLY A 242 -3.25 46.02 7.26
N GLU A 243 -2.71 47.24 7.39
CA GLU A 243 -2.93 48.36 6.42
C GLU A 243 -2.30 48.04 5.06
N THR A 244 -1.25 47.21 5.03
CA THR A 244 -0.60 46.69 3.82
C THR A 244 -0.42 45.16 3.97
N PRO A 245 -0.18 44.44 2.86
CA PRO A 245 0.14 43.01 2.93
C PRO A 245 1.34 42.67 3.83
N GLU A 246 2.36 43.54 3.83
CA GLU A 246 3.55 43.42 4.67
C GLU A 246 3.20 43.55 6.16
N ALA A 247 2.36 44.53 6.51
CA ALA A 247 1.88 44.76 7.86
C ALA A 247 1.00 43.58 8.34
N ALA A 248 0.13 43.06 7.50
CA ALA A 248 -0.67 41.87 7.80
C ALA A 248 0.23 40.65 8.05
N GLY A 249 1.27 40.45 7.24
CA GLY A 249 2.26 39.40 7.42
C GLY A 249 3.04 39.53 8.73
N ALA A 250 3.46 40.74 9.11
CA ALA A 250 4.14 41.01 10.37
C ALA A 250 3.23 40.73 11.58
N ASN A 251 1.97 41.18 11.51
CA ASN A 251 0.97 40.93 12.56
C ASN A 251 0.68 39.43 12.72
N LEU A 252 0.60 38.69 11.61
CA LEU A 252 0.45 37.24 11.65
C LEU A 252 1.64 36.56 12.33
N ALA A 253 2.87 36.97 12.00
CA ALA A 253 4.08 36.43 12.64
C ALA A 253 4.09 36.66 14.15
N ILE A 254 3.69 37.85 14.61
CA ILE A 254 3.56 38.16 16.05
C ILE A 254 2.53 37.25 16.69
N LYS A 255 1.34 37.11 16.07
CA LYS A 255 0.27 36.30 16.60
C LYS A 255 0.63 34.80 16.69
N LEU A 256 1.31 34.27 15.67
CA LEU A 256 1.81 32.89 15.68
C LEU A 256 2.81 32.67 16.82
N ARG A 257 3.65 33.64 17.11
CA ARG A 257 4.61 33.59 18.20
C ARG A 257 3.95 33.68 19.59
N GLU A 258 2.89 34.49 19.74
CA GLU A 258 2.11 34.60 20.98
C GLU A 258 1.31 33.33 21.28
N THR A 259 0.80 32.64 20.24
CA THR A 259 0.12 31.36 20.41
C THR A 259 1.06 30.20 20.73
N SER A 260 2.39 30.45 20.81
CA SER A 260 3.48 29.57 21.33
C SER A 260 3.39 28.11 20.90
N ARG A 261 3.25 27.85 19.66
CA ARG A 261 3.25 26.48 19.15
C ARG A 261 4.40 26.22 18.17
N PHE A 262 5.50 26.97 18.33
CA PHE A 262 6.77 26.77 17.63
C PHE A 262 7.94 26.90 18.61
#